data_d746a86b6387084743258ee6d0955fb1
#
_entry.id   d746a86b6387084743258ee6d0955fb1
#
_cell.length_a   1.000
_cell.length_b   1.000
_cell.length_c   1.000
_cell.angle_alpha   90.00
_cell.angle_beta   90.00
_cell.angle_gamma   90.00
#
_symmetry.space_group_name_H-M   'P 1'
#
loop_
_entity.id
_entity.type
_entity.pdbx_description
1 polymer ?
#
loop_
_entity_poly.entity_id
_entity_poly.type
_entity_poly.pdbx_seq_one_letter_code
_entity_poly.pdbx_strand_id
1 'polypeptide(L)'
;RVGIIPSGTEIVPLTEAREEDLCAGRCLPEFNSYIFSAIVQEAGGEAFTLPIVPDDPEAISAAIDAAIDQGADLVLLNAGSSAGSHDYSADVIAHKGELLTHGVAVMPGKPTALGMVRGVPIIGSPGYPVSAIVALEEFVQPLLALLQKRCLAHRETVTALPVNPLPSRPGMEERIRVKLGRVDDTFFAVPLPRGAGTVTSLSRADGIISVARDCEGISRDEPVQVQLLRPRQQVEGTLLAIGSHDNTLDLIDSFLRREHPRFRLASAHVGSLGGLMALKRHQCHLAGSHLLNDADGVYNRQALRDNLQGEPMLLVRLVDREQGLIVAPGNPLGIHDIADLAREDVRFINRQRGSGTRVLLDYRLKQLGIRPQQLAGYEDEEYTHMNVAAAVLSGRAHTGLAVRAAACALGLDFVPVGVEEYDLVIPQRYAEDERILALLD
;
A
#
# COMPACT_ATOMS: atom_id res chain seq x y z
N ARG A 1 -17.06 29.89 4.52
CA ARG A 1 -17.62 28.70 5.19
C ARG A 1 -17.81 27.58 4.18
N VAL A 2 -17.60 26.34 4.59
CA VAL A 2 -17.71 25.15 3.73
C VAL A 2 -18.71 24.17 4.34
N GLY A 3 -19.80 23.90 3.61
CA GLY A 3 -20.78 22.90 3.99
C GLY A 3 -20.35 21.53 3.48
N ILE A 4 -20.29 20.52 4.35
CA ILE A 4 -19.93 19.14 4.02
C ILE A 4 -21.18 18.29 4.13
N ILE A 5 -21.54 17.58 3.06
CA ILE A 5 -22.69 16.70 2.96
C ILE A 5 -22.19 15.28 2.75
N PRO A 6 -22.14 14.43 3.79
CA PRO A 6 -21.90 13.00 3.63
C PRO A 6 -23.14 12.33 2.98
N SER A 7 -22.96 11.57 1.91
CA SER A 7 -24.06 10.78 1.33
C SER A 7 -23.64 9.33 1.08
N GLY A 8 -24.59 8.43 1.31
CA GLY A 8 -24.42 7.00 1.13
C GLY A 8 -25.42 6.22 1.98
N THR A 9 -26.07 5.24 1.38
CA THR A 9 -27.01 4.36 2.12
C THR A 9 -26.25 3.36 2.99
N GLU A 10 -25.00 3.05 2.64
CA GLU A 10 -24.13 2.13 3.34
C GLU A 10 -23.33 2.77 4.50
N ILE A 11 -23.29 4.10 4.59
CA ILE A 11 -22.49 4.78 5.61
C ILE A 11 -23.29 5.07 6.87
N VAL A 12 -22.62 4.94 8.01
CA VAL A 12 -23.18 5.22 9.35
C VAL A 12 -22.25 6.15 10.12
N PRO A 13 -22.76 6.94 11.09
CA PRO A 13 -21.91 7.73 11.96
C PRO A 13 -20.85 6.86 12.65
N LEU A 14 -19.63 7.36 12.78
CA LEU A 14 -18.51 6.62 13.39
C LEU A 14 -18.86 6.11 14.81
N THR A 15 -19.66 6.86 15.55
CA THR A 15 -20.11 6.51 16.92
C THR A 15 -21.16 5.39 16.94
N GLU A 16 -21.78 5.08 15.82
CA GLU A 16 -22.84 4.07 15.69
C GLU A 16 -22.35 2.81 14.95
N ALA A 17 -21.14 2.86 14.38
CA ALA A 17 -20.52 1.74 13.67
C ALA A 17 -20.21 0.58 14.64
N ARG A 18 -20.87 -0.57 14.45
CA ARG A 18 -20.64 -1.78 15.26
C ARG A 18 -19.62 -2.68 14.58
N GLU A 19 -18.70 -3.24 15.36
CA GLU A 19 -17.66 -4.14 14.83
C GLU A 19 -18.24 -5.32 14.04
N GLU A 20 -19.34 -5.91 14.53
CA GLU A 20 -20.03 -7.02 13.83
C GLU A 20 -20.55 -6.63 12.45
N ASP A 21 -21.05 -5.39 12.29
CA ASP A 21 -21.58 -4.88 11.02
C ASP A 21 -20.45 -4.53 10.06
N LEU A 22 -19.36 -3.96 10.58
CA LEU A 22 -18.16 -3.66 9.83
C LEU A 22 -17.49 -4.94 9.30
N CYS A 23 -17.28 -5.93 10.17
CA CYS A 23 -16.69 -7.22 9.79
C CYS A 23 -17.54 -7.98 8.77
N ALA A 24 -18.87 -7.86 8.86
CA ALA A 24 -19.81 -8.46 7.91
C ALA A 24 -19.98 -7.65 6.60
N GLY A 25 -19.35 -6.48 6.49
CA GLY A 25 -19.46 -5.61 5.31
C GLY A 25 -20.87 -5.02 5.12
N ARG A 26 -21.69 -4.93 6.17
CA ARG A 26 -23.05 -4.40 6.09
C ARG A 26 -23.12 -2.88 6.11
N CYS A 27 -22.12 -2.23 6.67
CA CYS A 27 -22.02 -0.77 6.68
C CYS A 27 -20.55 -0.31 6.62
N LEU A 28 -20.35 0.97 6.34
CA LEU A 28 -19.07 1.66 6.38
C LEU A 28 -19.16 2.84 7.37
N PRO A 29 -18.14 3.09 8.20
CA PRO A 29 -18.13 4.26 9.05
C PRO A 29 -17.90 5.52 8.22
N GLU A 30 -18.68 6.57 8.45
CA GLU A 30 -18.45 7.88 7.89
C GLU A 30 -17.26 8.54 8.60
N PHE A 31 -16.18 8.77 7.89
CA PHE A 31 -14.97 9.44 8.39
C PHE A 31 -14.42 10.50 7.43
N ASN A 32 -14.92 10.57 6.20
CA ASN A 32 -14.45 11.55 5.21
C ASN A 32 -14.75 12.98 5.65
N SER A 33 -15.87 13.23 6.31
CA SER A 33 -16.21 14.58 6.82
C SER A 33 -15.17 15.12 7.81
N TYR A 34 -14.59 14.25 8.65
CA TYR A 34 -13.51 14.64 9.57
C TYR A 34 -12.25 15.04 8.79
N ILE A 35 -11.88 14.26 7.76
CA ILE A 35 -10.74 14.56 6.89
C ILE A 35 -10.97 15.87 6.14
N PHE A 36 -12.18 16.06 5.57
CA PHE A 36 -12.53 17.26 4.82
C PHE A 36 -12.50 18.49 5.72
N SER A 37 -13.06 18.37 6.92
CA SER A 37 -13.05 19.44 7.91
C SER A 37 -11.63 19.86 8.27
N ALA A 38 -10.73 18.90 8.48
CA ALA A 38 -9.32 19.18 8.77
C ALA A 38 -8.65 19.91 7.59
N ILE A 39 -8.81 19.42 6.36
CA ILE A 39 -8.22 20.03 5.16
C ILE A 39 -8.76 21.47 4.94
N VAL A 40 -10.06 21.69 5.15
CA VAL A 40 -10.69 22.99 5.05
C VAL A 40 -10.13 23.95 6.10
N GLN A 41 -9.97 23.49 7.35
CA GLN A 41 -9.41 24.28 8.45
C GLN A 41 -7.94 24.64 8.20
N GLU A 42 -7.11 23.68 7.75
CA GLU A 42 -5.73 23.94 7.34
C GLU A 42 -5.64 24.98 6.21
N ALA A 43 -6.60 24.95 5.29
CA ALA A 43 -6.73 25.95 4.23
C ALA A 43 -7.32 27.31 4.71
N GLY A 44 -7.59 27.47 6.01
CA GLY A 44 -8.11 28.70 6.63
C GLY A 44 -9.60 28.88 6.47
N GLY A 45 -10.36 27.84 6.09
CA GLY A 45 -11.82 27.83 6.01
C GLY A 45 -12.48 27.41 7.33
N GLU A 46 -13.79 27.65 7.44
CA GLU A 46 -14.65 27.15 8.51
C GLU A 46 -15.54 26.04 7.93
N ALA A 47 -15.38 24.81 8.39
CA ALA A 47 -16.20 23.68 7.96
C ALA A 47 -17.38 23.44 8.90
N PHE A 48 -18.54 23.05 8.33
CA PHE A 48 -19.65 22.49 9.07
C PHE A 48 -20.20 21.28 8.31
N THR A 49 -20.63 20.26 9.03
CA THR A 49 -21.09 19.00 8.44
C THR A 49 -22.58 18.84 8.66
N LEU A 50 -23.32 18.50 7.60
CA LEU A 50 -24.73 18.15 7.66
C LEU A 50 -24.89 16.68 8.08
N PRO A 51 -26.08 16.27 8.54
CA PRO A 51 -26.39 14.84 8.74
C PRO A 51 -26.14 14.01 7.48
N ILE A 52 -25.82 12.73 7.65
CA ILE A 52 -25.70 11.79 6.55
C ILE A 52 -27.01 11.71 5.79
N VAL A 53 -26.98 11.83 4.46
CA VAL A 53 -28.15 11.70 3.59
C VAL A 53 -28.08 10.38 2.79
N PRO A 54 -29.22 9.72 2.56
CA PRO A 54 -29.24 8.54 1.70
C PRO A 54 -28.89 8.91 0.23
N ASP A 55 -28.57 7.89 -0.57
CA ASP A 55 -28.37 8.03 -2.01
C ASP A 55 -29.72 8.22 -2.73
N ASP A 56 -30.34 9.35 -2.42
CA ASP A 56 -31.62 9.78 -2.98
C ASP A 56 -31.52 11.21 -3.53
N PRO A 57 -31.87 11.45 -4.80
CA PRO A 57 -31.74 12.78 -5.42
C PRO A 57 -32.48 13.90 -4.69
N GLU A 58 -33.64 13.62 -4.11
CA GLU A 58 -34.44 14.62 -3.38
C GLU A 58 -33.76 14.98 -2.06
N ALA A 59 -33.26 13.97 -1.33
CA ALA A 59 -32.54 14.16 -0.07
C ALA A 59 -31.22 14.93 -0.29
N ILE A 60 -30.44 14.58 -1.31
CA ILE A 60 -29.21 15.27 -1.69
C ILE A 60 -29.53 16.73 -2.09
N SER A 61 -30.60 16.93 -2.87
CA SER A 61 -31.07 18.26 -3.31
C SER A 61 -31.42 19.14 -2.11
N ALA A 62 -32.17 18.61 -1.15
CA ALA A 62 -32.55 19.32 0.07
C ALA A 62 -31.33 19.64 0.95
N ALA A 63 -30.35 18.75 1.04
CA ALA A 63 -29.13 18.97 1.80
C ALA A 63 -28.26 20.09 1.18
N ILE A 64 -28.19 20.17 -0.15
CA ILE A 64 -27.50 21.29 -0.84
C ILE A 64 -28.17 22.62 -0.48
N ASP A 65 -29.52 22.71 -0.56
CA ASP A 65 -30.23 23.94 -0.17
C ASP A 65 -29.97 24.29 1.30
N ALA A 66 -30.05 23.30 2.20
CA ALA A 66 -29.80 23.51 3.61
C ALA A 66 -28.37 24.01 3.90
N ALA A 67 -27.36 23.50 3.18
CA ALA A 67 -25.99 23.99 3.30
C ALA A 67 -25.85 25.43 2.86
N ILE A 68 -26.44 25.78 1.71
CA ILE A 68 -26.43 27.16 1.18
C ILE A 68 -27.18 28.11 2.13
N ASP A 69 -28.36 27.72 2.62
CA ASP A 69 -29.18 28.53 3.53
C ASP A 69 -28.50 28.75 4.89
N GLN A 70 -27.62 27.83 5.32
CA GLN A 70 -26.74 27.99 6.48
C GLN A 70 -25.50 28.86 6.19
N GLY A 71 -25.38 29.41 5.00
CA GLY A 71 -24.34 30.36 4.62
C GLY A 71 -23.04 29.70 4.18
N ALA A 72 -23.11 28.56 3.47
CA ALA A 72 -21.94 27.99 2.80
C ALA A 72 -21.52 28.86 1.61
N ASP A 73 -20.22 29.17 1.53
CA ASP A 73 -19.56 29.78 0.37
C ASP A 73 -19.07 28.71 -0.62
N LEU A 74 -19.04 27.47 -0.19
CA LEU A 74 -18.67 26.27 -0.94
C LEU A 74 -19.36 25.04 -0.32
N VAL A 75 -19.86 24.12 -1.14
CA VAL A 75 -20.45 22.85 -0.68
C VAL A 75 -19.62 21.69 -1.20
N LEU A 76 -19.27 20.76 -0.30
CA LEU A 76 -18.63 19.48 -0.60
C LEU A 76 -19.67 18.40 -0.43
N LEU A 77 -20.04 17.76 -1.53
CA LEU A 77 -20.90 16.60 -1.55
C LEU A 77 -20.02 15.36 -1.62
N ASN A 78 -19.95 14.58 -0.54
CA ASN A 78 -19.21 13.33 -0.51
C ASN A 78 -20.12 12.22 -1.01
N ALA A 79 -20.09 11.95 -2.32
CA ALA A 79 -20.90 10.93 -2.96
C ALA A 79 -20.45 9.52 -2.53
N GLY A 80 -21.37 8.56 -2.57
CA GLY A 80 -21.09 7.14 -2.35
C GLY A 80 -20.02 6.60 -3.32
N SER A 81 -19.50 5.42 -3.04
CA SER A 81 -18.47 4.80 -3.87
C SER A 81 -19.00 4.57 -5.30
N SER A 82 -18.20 4.90 -6.31
CA SER A 82 -18.49 4.67 -7.74
C SER A 82 -18.69 3.18 -8.13
N ALA A 83 -18.76 2.29 -7.15
CA ALA A 83 -19.14 0.88 -7.33
C ALA A 83 -20.66 0.67 -7.40
N GLY A 84 -21.45 1.66 -6.98
CA GLY A 84 -22.91 1.69 -7.16
C GLY A 84 -23.28 2.22 -8.55
N SER A 85 -24.37 1.73 -9.11
CA SER A 85 -24.78 1.96 -10.49
C SER A 85 -25.18 3.40 -10.85
N HIS A 86 -25.28 4.33 -9.89
CA HIS A 86 -25.64 5.74 -10.13
C HIS A 86 -24.94 6.68 -9.15
N ASP A 87 -24.15 7.60 -9.70
CA ASP A 87 -23.67 8.79 -8.97
C ASP A 87 -24.70 9.91 -9.20
N TYR A 88 -25.61 10.07 -8.25
CA TYR A 88 -26.66 11.11 -8.33
C TYR A 88 -26.11 12.54 -8.16
N SER A 89 -24.87 12.72 -7.72
CA SER A 89 -24.29 14.03 -7.44
C SER A 89 -24.29 14.94 -8.66
N ALA A 90 -23.83 14.42 -9.80
CA ALA A 90 -23.78 15.18 -11.05
C ALA A 90 -25.17 15.51 -11.56
N ASP A 91 -26.11 14.56 -11.50
CA ASP A 91 -27.49 14.76 -11.95
C ASP A 91 -28.22 15.79 -11.09
N VAL A 92 -28.05 15.74 -9.76
CA VAL A 92 -28.65 16.72 -8.84
C VAL A 92 -28.07 18.12 -9.08
N ILE A 93 -26.75 18.23 -9.25
CA ILE A 93 -26.11 19.52 -9.56
C ILE A 93 -26.65 20.09 -10.89
N ALA A 94 -26.73 19.24 -11.93
CA ALA A 94 -27.25 19.68 -13.24
C ALA A 94 -28.72 20.12 -13.19
N HIS A 95 -29.54 19.48 -12.34
CA HIS A 95 -30.97 19.79 -12.19
C HIS A 95 -31.22 21.08 -11.39
N LYS A 96 -30.36 21.35 -10.39
CA LYS A 96 -30.49 22.52 -9.49
C LYS A 96 -29.77 23.76 -9.98
N GLY A 97 -28.81 23.61 -10.85
CA GLY A 97 -27.95 24.72 -11.28
C GLY A 97 -27.17 24.39 -12.55
N GLU A 98 -25.91 24.66 -12.55
CA GLU A 98 -25.00 24.42 -13.67
C GLU A 98 -23.96 23.38 -13.32
N LEU A 99 -23.94 22.27 -14.07
CA LEU A 99 -22.85 21.26 -14.00
C LEU A 99 -21.74 21.72 -14.97
N LEU A 100 -20.58 22.10 -14.42
CA LEU A 100 -19.42 22.55 -15.21
C LEU A 100 -18.65 21.39 -15.80
N THR A 101 -18.45 20.32 -15.01
CA THR A 101 -17.83 19.08 -15.48
C THR A 101 -18.22 17.91 -14.60
N HIS A 102 -18.27 16.72 -15.20
CA HIS A 102 -18.38 15.45 -14.51
C HIS A 102 -17.27 14.54 -15.00
N GLY A 103 -16.33 14.28 -14.10
CA GLY A 103 -15.08 13.57 -14.38
C GLY A 103 -13.93 14.51 -14.73
N VAL A 104 -12.79 14.23 -14.11
CA VAL A 104 -11.54 14.98 -14.29
C VAL A 104 -10.40 14.03 -14.66
N ALA A 105 -9.42 14.54 -15.39
CA ALA A 105 -8.31 13.72 -15.87
C ALA A 105 -7.20 13.55 -14.80
N VAL A 106 -7.60 13.23 -13.55
CA VAL A 106 -6.69 13.00 -12.42
C VAL A 106 -6.99 11.63 -11.79
N MET A 107 -5.95 10.89 -11.42
CA MET A 107 -6.07 9.57 -10.79
C MET A 107 -5.16 9.49 -9.53
N PRO A 108 -5.72 9.08 -8.37
CA PRO A 108 -7.15 8.88 -8.08
C PRO A 108 -7.92 10.20 -8.05
N GLY A 109 -9.25 10.17 -8.23
CA GLY A 109 -10.09 11.39 -8.21
C GLY A 109 -10.94 11.58 -9.47
N LYS A 110 -10.82 10.69 -10.47
CA LYS A 110 -11.52 10.79 -11.75
C LYS A 110 -13.02 11.13 -11.67
N PRO A 111 -13.85 10.56 -10.76
CA PRO A 111 -15.29 10.82 -10.74
C PRO A 111 -15.69 12.18 -10.13
N THR A 112 -14.76 13.08 -9.87
CA THR A 112 -15.09 14.41 -9.31
C THR A 112 -16.04 15.19 -10.22
N ALA A 113 -17.11 15.74 -9.65
CA ALA A 113 -18.06 16.63 -10.32
C ALA A 113 -17.88 18.08 -9.81
N LEU A 114 -17.92 19.04 -10.70
CA LEU A 114 -17.83 20.47 -10.39
C LEU A 114 -19.05 21.20 -10.93
N GLY A 115 -19.69 22.04 -10.12
CA GLY A 115 -20.85 22.80 -10.56
C GLY A 115 -21.14 24.02 -9.68
N MET A 116 -22.23 24.68 -10.00
CA MET A 116 -22.73 25.90 -9.33
C MET A 116 -24.22 25.76 -9.04
N VAL A 117 -24.62 26.00 -7.81
CA VAL A 117 -26.05 26.10 -7.43
C VAL A 117 -26.30 27.40 -6.68
N ARG A 118 -27.22 28.20 -7.14
CA ARG A 118 -27.54 29.52 -6.53
C ARG A 118 -26.32 30.44 -6.36
N GLY A 119 -25.32 30.33 -7.24
CA GLY A 119 -24.09 31.12 -7.18
C GLY A 119 -23.03 30.56 -6.20
N VAL A 120 -23.30 29.42 -5.56
CA VAL A 120 -22.36 28.73 -4.66
C VAL A 120 -21.71 27.55 -5.40
N PRO A 121 -20.36 27.42 -5.40
CA PRO A 121 -19.68 26.27 -5.95
C PRO A 121 -20.06 24.97 -5.22
N ILE A 122 -20.31 23.91 -5.99
CA ILE A 122 -20.56 22.57 -5.47
C ILE A 122 -19.50 21.64 -6.03
N ILE A 123 -18.82 20.89 -5.16
CA ILE A 123 -17.85 19.88 -5.54
C ILE A 123 -18.36 18.52 -5.10
N GLY A 124 -18.73 17.68 -6.06
CA GLY A 124 -19.02 16.26 -5.84
C GLY A 124 -17.71 15.49 -5.73
N SER A 125 -17.39 15.06 -4.53
CA SER A 125 -16.15 14.34 -4.21
C SER A 125 -16.40 12.83 -4.24
N PRO A 126 -15.48 12.01 -4.81
CA PRO A 126 -15.60 10.56 -4.74
C PRO A 126 -15.63 10.04 -3.30
N GLY A 127 -16.40 8.98 -3.03
CA GLY A 127 -16.51 8.39 -1.68
C GLY A 127 -15.23 7.73 -1.16
N TYR A 128 -14.36 7.24 -2.04
CA TYR A 128 -13.07 6.68 -1.62
C TYR A 128 -12.12 7.75 -1.09
N PRO A 129 -11.58 7.60 0.13
CA PRO A 129 -10.88 8.67 0.84
C PRO A 129 -9.66 9.23 0.11
N VAL A 130 -8.87 8.38 -0.56
CA VAL A 130 -7.70 8.87 -1.31
C VAL A 130 -8.12 9.69 -2.52
N SER A 131 -9.16 9.27 -3.22
CA SER A 131 -9.74 10.04 -4.34
C SER A 131 -10.31 11.37 -3.88
N ALA A 132 -10.99 11.35 -2.75
CA ALA A 132 -11.57 12.53 -2.14
C ALA A 132 -10.50 13.56 -1.74
N ILE A 133 -9.44 13.11 -1.06
CA ILE A 133 -8.34 14.00 -0.66
C ILE A 133 -7.67 14.64 -1.89
N VAL A 134 -7.43 13.86 -2.95
CA VAL A 134 -6.88 14.41 -4.20
C VAL A 134 -7.83 15.46 -4.79
N ALA A 135 -9.13 15.20 -4.82
CA ALA A 135 -10.12 16.18 -5.29
C ALA A 135 -10.12 17.48 -4.43
N LEU A 136 -9.98 17.34 -3.11
CA LEU A 136 -9.86 18.51 -2.23
C LEU A 136 -8.58 19.30 -2.48
N GLU A 137 -7.46 18.64 -2.67
CA GLU A 137 -6.18 19.28 -2.95
C GLU A 137 -6.18 20.00 -4.32
N GLU A 138 -6.80 19.39 -5.33
CA GLU A 138 -6.84 19.94 -6.69
C GLU A 138 -7.86 21.07 -6.87
N PHE A 139 -9.01 21.01 -6.19
CA PHE A 139 -10.11 21.94 -6.44
C PHE A 139 -10.51 22.78 -5.22
N VAL A 140 -10.57 22.18 -4.03
CA VAL A 140 -11.06 22.87 -2.83
C VAL A 140 -10.03 23.83 -2.27
N GLN A 141 -8.79 23.37 -2.06
CA GLN A 141 -7.75 24.23 -1.50
C GLN A 141 -7.44 25.45 -2.39
N PRO A 142 -7.29 25.31 -3.74
CA PRO A 142 -7.11 26.47 -4.62
C PRO A 142 -8.31 27.42 -4.60
N LEU A 143 -9.53 26.89 -4.58
CA LEU A 143 -10.74 27.72 -4.53
C LEU A 143 -10.84 28.48 -3.20
N LEU A 144 -10.54 27.84 -2.08
CA LEU A 144 -10.50 28.51 -0.76
C LEU A 144 -9.43 29.59 -0.72
N ALA A 145 -8.25 29.34 -1.29
CA ALA A 145 -7.20 30.36 -1.38
C ALA A 145 -7.66 31.57 -2.20
N LEU A 146 -8.34 31.32 -3.34
CA LEU A 146 -8.92 32.38 -4.19
C LEU A 146 -9.98 33.18 -3.46
N LEU A 147 -10.94 32.51 -2.80
CA LEU A 147 -12.01 33.17 -2.03
C LEU A 147 -11.47 34.03 -0.89
N GLN A 148 -10.38 33.59 -0.26
CA GLN A 148 -9.71 34.33 0.80
C GLN A 148 -8.69 35.36 0.29
N LYS A 149 -8.50 35.48 -1.04
CA LYS A 149 -7.48 36.35 -1.66
C LYS A 149 -6.06 36.05 -1.14
N ARG A 150 -5.73 34.76 -0.92
CA ARG A 150 -4.43 34.29 -0.45
C ARG A 150 -3.73 33.50 -1.55
N CYS A 151 -2.41 33.47 -1.52
CA CYS A 151 -1.64 32.54 -2.33
C CYS A 151 -1.77 31.12 -1.77
N LEU A 152 -1.90 30.14 -2.66
CA LEU A 152 -1.82 28.74 -2.26
C LEU A 152 -0.40 28.46 -1.76
N ALA A 153 -0.29 27.82 -0.60
CA ALA A 153 1.01 27.40 -0.07
C ALA A 153 1.60 26.31 -0.97
N HIS A 154 2.81 26.53 -1.45
CA HIS A 154 3.54 25.50 -2.20
C HIS A 154 4.21 24.53 -1.21
N ARG A 155 4.05 23.24 -1.46
CA ARG A 155 4.81 22.21 -0.75
C ARG A 155 6.26 22.23 -1.20
N GLU A 156 7.17 21.98 -0.26
CA GLU A 156 8.58 21.76 -0.59
C GLU A 156 8.70 20.55 -1.54
N THR A 157 9.65 20.62 -2.47
CA THR A 157 9.93 19.53 -3.40
C THR A 157 11.37 19.05 -3.25
N VAL A 158 11.57 17.75 -3.51
CA VAL A 158 12.90 17.15 -3.64
C VAL A 158 12.98 16.37 -4.93
N THR A 159 14.17 16.32 -5.52
CA THR A 159 14.44 15.43 -6.66
C THR A 159 14.78 14.05 -6.13
N ALA A 160 14.08 13.01 -6.60
CA ALA A 160 14.31 11.63 -6.18
C ALA A 160 14.38 10.68 -7.40
N LEU A 161 15.02 9.53 -7.19
CA LEU A 161 15.04 8.42 -8.16
C LEU A 161 14.04 7.35 -7.71
N PRO A 162 13.11 6.92 -8.57
CA PRO A 162 12.24 5.79 -8.25
C PRO A 162 13.04 4.49 -8.12
N VAL A 163 12.80 3.71 -7.06
CA VAL A 163 13.45 2.39 -6.88
C VAL A 163 12.96 1.34 -7.89
N ASN A 164 11.75 1.52 -8.40
CA ASN A 164 11.14 0.72 -9.45
C ASN A 164 10.52 1.63 -10.50
N PRO A 165 10.37 1.18 -11.76
CA PRO A 165 9.60 1.93 -12.75
C PRO A 165 8.18 2.22 -12.24
N LEU A 166 7.68 3.40 -12.57
CA LEU A 166 6.34 3.86 -12.20
C LEU A 166 5.47 3.92 -13.46
N PRO A 167 4.85 2.82 -13.90
CA PRO A 167 3.97 2.85 -15.08
C PRO A 167 2.76 3.74 -14.79
N SER A 168 2.30 4.50 -15.79
CA SER A 168 1.10 5.33 -15.72
C SER A 168 0.23 5.13 -16.95
N ARG A 169 -1.03 5.56 -16.87
CA ARG A 169 -1.99 5.45 -17.97
C ARG A 169 -2.07 6.76 -18.73
N PRO A 170 -1.74 6.80 -20.03
CA PRO A 170 -1.91 7.99 -20.84
C PRO A 170 -3.34 8.54 -20.77
N GLY A 171 -3.46 9.85 -20.82
CA GLY A 171 -4.74 10.57 -20.72
C GLY A 171 -5.17 10.96 -19.31
N MET A 172 -4.46 10.48 -18.28
CA MET A 172 -4.72 10.80 -16.88
C MET A 172 -3.46 11.32 -16.21
N GLU A 173 -3.57 12.39 -15.43
CA GLU A 173 -2.51 12.79 -14.51
C GLU A 173 -2.57 11.89 -13.27
N GLU A 174 -1.50 11.19 -12.96
CA GLU A 174 -1.49 10.25 -11.83
C GLU A 174 -0.73 10.80 -10.64
N ARG A 175 -1.37 10.76 -9.45
CA ARG A 175 -0.81 11.16 -8.16
C ARG A 175 -0.31 9.92 -7.41
N ILE A 176 0.98 9.62 -7.49
CA ILE A 176 1.60 8.44 -6.90
C ILE A 176 2.15 8.80 -5.53
N ARG A 177 1.63 8.14 -4.50
CA ARG A 177 2.13 8.26 -3.13
C ARG A 177 3.40 7.46 -2.98
N VAL A 178 4.42 8.05 -2.36
CA VAL A 178 5.73 7.43 -2.15
C VAL A 178 6.21 7.58 -0.72
N LYS A 179 6.98 6.61 -0.25
CA LYS A 179 7.92 6.80 0.84
C LYS A 179 9.24 7.29 0.26
N LEU A 180 9.97 8.07 1.03
CA LEU A 180 11.26 8.62 0.65
C LEU A 180 12.32 8.23 1.67
N GLY A 181 13.55 8.06 1.19
CA GLY A 181 14.73 7.99 2.03
C GLY A 181 15.93 8.56 1.29
N ARG A 182 16.86 9.14 2.03
CA ARG A 182 18.10 9.68 1.48
C ARG A 182 19.22 8.68 1.74
N VAL A 183 19.78 8.15 0.67
CA VAL A 183 20.98 7.29 0.70
C VAL A 183 22.13 8.11 0.12
N ASP A 184 23.17 8.32 0.93
CA ASP A 184 24.23 9.27 0.64
C ASP A 184 23.64 10.66 0.29
N ASP A 185 23.83 11.18 -0.90
CA ASP A 185 23.29 12.46 -1.36
C ASP A 185 22.05 12.36 -2.26
N THR A 186 21.52 11.16 -2.46
CA THR A 186 20.40 10.89 -3.38
C THR A 186 19.15 10.50 -2.62
N PHE A 187 18.03 11.16 -2.94
CA PHE A 187 16.72 10.69 -2.49
C PHE A 187 16.21 9.56 -3.40
N PHE A 188 15.68 8.51 -2.78
CA PHE A 188 15.01 7.41 -3.47
C PHE A 188 13.54 7.36 -3.09
N ALA A 189 12.67 7.14 -4.09
CA ALA A 189 11.24 7.06 -3.92
C ALA A 189 10.75 5.61 -4.04
N VAL A 190 10.10 5.13 -2.99
CA VAL A 190 9.46 3.81 -2.91
C VAL A 190 7.95 3.99 -3.11
N PRO A 191 7.37 3.51 -4.21
CA PRO A 191 5.94 3.65 -4.45
C PRO A 191 5.12 2.85 -3.44
N LEU A 192 4.04 3.46 -2.96
CA LEU A 192 3.04 2.82 -2.12
C LEU A 192 1.89 2.24 -2.97
N PRO A 193 1.07 1.32 -2.40
CA PRO A 193 -0.10 0.80 -3.10
C PRO A 193 -1.02 1.92 -3.61
N ARG A 194 -1.49 1.80 -4.86
CA ARG A 194 -2.20 2.87 -5.59
C ARG A 194 -3.72 2.85 -5.44
N GLY A 195 -4.29 1.95 -4.63
CA GLY A 195 -5.73 1.83 -4.43
C GLY A 195 -6.38 3.12 -3.92
N ALA A 196 -7.55 3.47 -4.45
CA ALA A 196 -8.32 4.65 -4.04
C ALA A 196 -8.84 4.54 -2.60
N GLY A 197 -9.13 3.31 -2.13
CA GLY A 197 -9.56 3.02 -0.76
C GLY A 197 -8.41 2.78 0.23
N THR A 198 -7.14 2.84 -0.20
CA THR A 198 -5.99 2.52 0.65
C THR A 198 -5.58 3.71 1.52
N VAL A 199 -6.38 4.05 2.54
CA VAL A 199 -6.16 5.19 3.46
C VAL A 199 -4.78 5.12 4.11
N THR A 200 -4.35 3.92 4.52
CA THR A 200 -3.03 3.70 5.13
C THR A 200 -1.87 4.15 4.25
N SER A 201 -2.04 4.17 2.92
CA SER A 201 -1.02 4.68 2.01
C SER A 201 -0.80 6.18 2.14
N LEU A 202 -1.84 6.96 2.49
CA LEU A 202 -1.73 8.40 2.75
C LEU A 202 -0.99 8.68 4.06
N SER A 203 -1.37 7.98 5.14
CA SER A 203 -0.72 8.15 6.44
C SER A 203 0.74 7.71 6.44
N ARG A 204 1.12 6.80 5.54
CA ARG A 204 2.48 6.28 5.37
C ARG A 204 3.30 7.08 4.34
N ALA A 205 2.67 7.86 3.47
CA ALA A 205 3.37 8.61 2.43
C ALA A 205 4.24 9.73 3.01
N ASP A 206 5.41 9.90 2.43
CA ASP A 206 6.31 11.01 2.69
C ASP A 206 6.23 12.07 1.59
N GLY A 207 5.72 11.69 0.41
CA GLY A 207 5.56 12.59 -0.72
C GLY A 207 4.65 12.05 -1.81
N ILE A 208 4.39 12.91 -2.79
CA ILE A 208 3.57 12.64 -3.98
C ILE A 208 4.40 12.94 -5.24
N ILE A 209 4.41 11.98 -6.17
CA ILE A 209 4.89 12.15 -7.53
C ILE A 209 3.69 12.38 -8.44
N SER A 210 3.75 13.45 -9.26
CA SER A 210 2.77 13.68 -10.31
C SER A 210 3.33 13.21 -11.65
N VAL A 211 2.64 12.24 -12.27
CA VAL A 211 2.95 11.78 -13.62
C VAL A 211 2.00 12.47 -14.58
N ALA A 212 2.56 13.22 -15.53
CA ALA A 212 1.78 13.98 -16.50
C ALA A 212 0.92 13.06 -17.38
N ARG A 213 -0.22 13.58 -17.85
CA ARG A 213 -1.22 12.81 -18.60
C ARG A 213 -0.73 12.32 -19.98
N ASP A 214 0.33 12.87 -20.49
CA ASP A 214 0.97 12.51 -21.77
C ASP A 214 2.14 11.53 -21.60
N CYS A 215 2.40 11.07 -20.35
CA CYS A 215 3.45 10.11 -20.02
C CYS A 215 2.88 8.72 -19.74
N GLU A 216 3.56 7.68 -20.21
CA GLU A 216 3.25 6.27 -19.90
C GLU A 216 3.86 5.81 -18.57
N GLY A 217 4.63 6.68 -17.93
CA GLY A 217 5.26 6.41 -16.64
C GLY A 217 6.64 7.07 -16.51
N ILE A 218 7.34 6.70 -15.44
CA ILE A 218 8.67 7.19 -15.09
C ILE A 218 9.60 5.99 -14.95
N SER A 219 10.78 6.05 -15.56
CA SER A 219 11.78 4.99 -15.47
C SER A 219 12.50 5.03 -14.11
N ARG A 220 13.09 3.90 -13.70
CA ARG A 220 13.85 3.80 -12.43
C ARG A 220 14.94 4.87 -12.29
N ASP A 221 15.71 5.10 -13.36
CA ASP A 221 16.87 5.98 -13.32
C ASP A 221 16.53 7.42 -13.74
N GLU A 222 15.26 7.74 -13.90
CA GLU A 222 14.76 9.06 -14.29
C GLU A 222 14.48 9.91 -13.05
N PRO A 223 15.18 11.05 -12.87
CA PRO A 223 14.94 11.95 -11.75
C PRO A 223 13.53 12.56 -11.82
N VAL A 224 12.82 12.52 -10.71
CA VAL A 224 11.45 13.04 -10.59
C VAL A 224 11.32 14.00 -9.43
N GLN A 225 10.46 15.02 -9.58
CA GLN A 225 10.12 15.93 -8.49
C GLN A 225 9.07 15.28 -7.59
N VAL A 226 9.34 15.23 -6.30
CA VAL A 226 8.44 14.73 -5.28
C VAL A 226 8.00 15.89 -4.39
N GLN A 227 6.71 16.15 -4.33
CA GLN A 227 6.12 17.10 -3.38
C GLN A 227 6.09 16.46 -2.00
N LEU A 228 6.71 17.08 -1.00
CA LEU A 228 6.79 16.54 0.35
C LEU A 228 5.46 16.71 1.10
N LEU A 229 5.03 15.64 1.74
CA LEU A 229 3.90 15.62 2.69
C LEU A 229 4.38 15.79 4.14
N ARG A 230 5.69 15.70 4.36
CA ARG A 230 6.34 15.80 5.68
C ARG A 230 7.53 16.73 5.59
N PRO A 231 7.97 17.31 6.71
CA PRO A 231 9.21 18.09 6.73
C PRO A 231 10.40 17.28 6.20
N ARG A 232 11.22 17.89 5.38
CA ARG A 232 12.41 17.26 4.77
C ARG A 232 13.31 16.55 5.79
N GLN A 233 13.49 17.14 6.95
CA GLN A 233 14.29 16.56 8.04
C GLN A 233 13.77 15.19 8.51
N GLN A 234 12.45 14.97 8.50
CA GLN A 234 11.86 13.66 8.83
C GLN A 234 12.11 12.63 7.73
N VAL A 235 12.11 13.06 6.46
CA VAL A 235 12.41 12.21 5.31
C VAL A 235 13.88 11.77 5.33
N GLU A 236 14.78 12.66 5.66
CA GLU A 236 16.22 12.37 5.78
C GLU A 236 16.54 11.38 6.92
N GLY A 237 15.69 11.30 7.94
CA GLY A 237 15.78 10.30 9.02
C GLY A 237 15.28 8.90 8.63
N THR A 238 14.88 8.67 7.36
CA THR A 238 14.33 7.38 6.92
C THR A 238 15.41 6.44 6.42
N LEU A 239 15.49 5.24 7.00
CA LEU A 239 16.24 4.12 6.46
C LEU A 239 15.47 3.48 5.30
N LEU A 240 16.15 3.20 4.19
CA LEU A 240 15.59 2.43 3.08
C LEU A 240 16.04 0.97 3.17
N ALA A 241 15.07 0.06 3.28
CA ALA A 241 15.26 -1.38 3.15
C ALA A 241 14.68 -1.84 1.81
N ILE A 242 15.51 -2.38 0.92
CA ILE A 242 15.07 -2.92 -0.37
C ILE A 242 15.42 -4.40 -0.42
N GLY A 243 14.43 -5.28 -0.62
CA GLY A 243 14.74 -6.71 -0.66
C GLY A 243 13.51 -7.58 -0.53
N SER A 244 13.68 -8.72 0.13
CA SER A 244 12.54 -9.58 0.46
C SER A 244 11.72 -8.99 1.58
N HIS A 245 10.42 -9.27 1.56
CA HIS A 245 9.51 -8.83 2.61
C HIS A 245 9.49 -9.79 3.79
N ASP A 246 9.41 -9.19 4.98
CA ASP A 246 9.01 -9.86 6.21
C ASP A 246 8.19 -8.88 7.07
N ASN A 247 7.15 -9.38 7.74
CA ASN A 247 6.28 -8.55 8.60
C ASN A 247 7.06 -7.93 9.79
N THR A 248 8.19 -8.52 10.17
CA THR A 248 9.07 -7.98 11.21
C THR A 248 9.61 -6.61 10.85
N LEU A 249 9.80 -6.30 9.54
CA LEU A 249 10.20 -4.95 9.10
C LEU A 249 9.15 -3.90 9.42
N ASP A 250 7.84 -4.23 9.31
CA ASP A 250 6.76 -3.32 9.69
C ASP A 250 6.71 -3.12 11.22
N LEU A 251 7.02 -4.16 12.00
CA LEU A 251 7.13 -4.05 13.45
C LEU A 251 8.34 -3.18 13.84
N ILE A 252 9.49 -3.36 13.20
CA ILE A 252 10.68 -2.52 13.41
C ILE A 252 10.35 -1.03 13.13
N ASP A 253 9.65 -0.70 12.02
CA ASP A 253 9.23 0.68 11.75
C ASP A 253 8.36 1.23 12.88
N SER A 254 7.47 0.40 13.44
CA SER A 254 6.62 0.79 14.56
C SER A 254 7.41 1.04 15.86
N PHE A 255 8.38 0.19 16.16
CA PHE A 255 9.26 0.36 17.32
C PHE A 255 10.19 1.56 17.15
N LEU A 256 10.82 1.74 15.96
CA LEU A 256 11.66 2.91 15.68
C LEU A 256 10.90 4.22 15.90
N ARG A 257 9.65 4.31 15.41
CA ARG A 257 8.84 5.53 15.61
C ARG A 257 8.50 5.81 17.06
N ARG A 258 8.36 4.77 17.88
CA ARG A 258 8.03 4.91 19.31
C ARG A 258 9.25 5.29 20.13
N GLU A 259 10.37 4.61 19.92
CA GLU A 259 11.58 4.80 20.73
C GLU A 259 12.47 5.92 20.18
N HIS A 260 12.50 6.08 18.84
CA HIS A 260 13.31 7.06 18.12
C HIS A 260 12.46 7.87 17.13
N PRO A 261 11.64 8.84 17.57
CA PRO A 261 10.65 9.54 16.73
C PRO A 261 11.21 10.23 15.48
N ARG A 262 12.53 10.47 15.45
CA ARG A 262 13.22 11.04 14.27
C ARG A 262 13.50 10.02 13.19
N PHE A 263 13.50 8.71 13.50
CA PHE A 263 13.89 7.65 12.60
C PHE A 263 12.67 6.84 12.11
N ARG A 264 12.77 6.34 10.92
CA ARG A 264 11.72 5.56 10.23
C ARG A 264 12.36 4.50 9.36
N LEU A 265 11.59 3.49 9.03
CA LEU A 265 11.97 2.47 8.06
C LEU A 265 10.98 2.50 6.87
N ALA A 266 11.51 2.64 5.67
CA ALA A 266 10.75 2.46 4.42
C ALA A 266 11.22 1.19 3.74
N SER A 267 10.31 0.25 3.49
CA SER A 267 10.64 -1.02 2.84
C SER A 267 10.05 -1.11 1.43
N ALA A 268 10.86 -1.59 0.48
CA ALA A 268 10.46 -1.93 -0.89
C ALA A 268 10.68 -3.43 -1.14
N HIS A 269 9.63 -4.10 -1.65
CA HIS A 269 9.62 -5.53 -1.83
C HIS A 269 9.95 -5.91 -3.26
N VAL A 270 11.20 -6.30 -3.52
CA VAL A 270 11.72 -6.66 -4.85
C VAL A 270 12.35 -8.06 -4.87
N GLY A 271 12.21 -8.81 -3.75
CA GLY A 271 12.87 -10.08 -3.53
C GLY A 271 14.34 -9.95 -3.12
N SER A 272 14.89 -11.03 -2.56
CA SER A 272 16.25 -11.03 -1.99
C SER A 272 17.33 -10.63 -3.00
N LEU A 273 17.33 -11.21 -4.20
CA LEU A 273 18.31 -10.87 -5.24
C LEU A 273 18.18 -9.42 -5.70
N GLY A 274 16.94 -8.92 -5.84
CA GLY A 274 16.68 -7.51 -6.15
C GLY A 274 17.24 -6.57 -5.08
N GLY A 275 17.17 -6.98 -3.81
CA GLY A 275 17.76 -6.26 -2.68
C GLY A 275 19.28 -6.19 -2.75
N LEU A 276 19.97 -7.31 -3.04
CA LEU A 276 21.42 -7.32 -3.24
C LEU A 276 21.85 -6.42 -4.40
N MET A 277 21.06 -6.41 -5.50
CA MET A 277 21.33 -5.51 -6.63
C MET A 277 21.10 -4.02 -6.26
N ALA A 278 20.13 -3.72 -5.39
CA ALA A 278 19.92 -2.37 -4.88
C ALA A 278 21.08 -1.91 -3.98
N LEU A 279 21.59 -2.77 -3.12
CA LEU A 279 22.80 -2.49 -2.33
C LEU A 279 24.00 -2.21 -3.23
N LYS A 280 24.24 -3.06 -4.24
CA LYS A 280 25.32 -2.87 -5.22
C LYS A 280 25.26 -1.52 -5.97
N ARG A 281 24.05 -0.98 -6.13
CA ARG A 281 23.81 0.31 -6.79
C ARG A 281 23.73 1.48 -5.81
N HIS A 282 24.00 1.27 -4.53
CA HIS A 282 23.86 2.29 -3.48
C HIS A 282 22.47 2.94 -3.41
N GLN A 283 21.42 2.14 -3.59
CA GLN A 283 20.02 2.60 -3.59
C GLN A 283 19.29 2.40 -2.26
N CYS A 284 19.92 1.72 -1.30
CA CYS A 284 19.35 1.47 0.03
C CYS A 284 20.43 1.34 1.09
N HIS A 285 20.02 1.44 2.35
CA HIS A 285 20.90 1.28 3.52
C HIS A 285 21.04 -0.18 3.93
N LEU A 286 20.00 -0.99 3.67
CA LEU A 286 19.97 -2.42 4.02
C LEU A 286 19.06 -3.20 3.07
N ALA A 287 19.27 -4.51 3.01
CA ALA A 287 18.42 -5.42 2.25
C ALA A 287 18.00 -6.63 3.09
N GLY A 288 16.72 -7.00 3.01
CA GLY A 288 16.24 -8.28 3.54
C GLY A 288 16.53 -9.42 2.57
N SER A 289 17.15 -10.50 3.05
CA SER A 289 17.56 -11.62 2.21
C SER A 289 17.38 -12.99 2.90
N HIS A 290 17.00 -14.00 2.09
CA HIS A 290 16.86 -15.40 2.49
C HIS A 290 17.20 -16.35 1.33
N LEU A 291 18.34 -16.11 0.66
CA LEU A 291 18.78 -16.88 -0.50
C LEU A 291 19.45 -18.18 -0.05
N LEU A 292 18.79 -19.31 -0.33
CA LEU A 292 19.33 -20.62 -0.08
C LEU A 292 20.37 -20.98 -1.17
N ASN A 293 21.54 -21.46 -0.74
CA ASN A 293 22.48 -22.11 -1.62
C ASN A 293 22.11 -23.60 -1.75
N ASP A 294 21.79 -24.04 -2.94
CA ASP A 294 21.35 -25.41 -3.24
C ASP A 294 22.49 -26.46 -3.21
N ALA A 295 23.74 -26.01 -3.06
CA ALA A 295 24.90 -26.92 -2.93
C ALA A 295 25.13 -27.38 -1.49
N ASP A 296 24.99 -26.50 -0.50
CA ASP A 296 25.34 -26.76 0.90
C ASP A 296 24.20 -26.50 1.89
N GLY A 297 23.08 -25.93 1.43
CA GLY A 297 21.92 -25.58 2.26
C GLY A 297 22.12 -24.35 3.15
N VAL A 298 23.16 -23.56 2.92
CA VAL A 298 23.47 -22.35 3.71
C VAL A 298 22.82 -21.13 3.09
N TYR A 299 22.21 -20.29 3.94
CA TYR A 299 21.54 -19.06 3.49
C TYR A 299 22.52 -17.89 3.30
N ASN A 300 22.23 -17.07 2.31
CA ASN A 300 22.76 -15.73 2.01
C ASN A 300 24.26 -15.64 1.70
N ARG A 301 25.15 -16.38 2.38
CA ARG A 301 26.60 -16.17 2.32
C ARG A 301 27.18 -16.30 0.91
N GLN A 302 26.77 -17.32 0.14
CA GLN A 302 27.26 -17.50 -1.22
C GLN A 302 26.73 -16.41 -2.15
N ALA A 303 25.44 -16.07 -2.04
CA ALA A 303 24.83 -15.00 -2.82
C ALA A 303 25.50 -13.64 -2.59
N LEU A 304 25.90 -13.35 -1.35
CA LEU A 304 26.66 -12.12 -1.03
C LEU A 304 28.04 -12.12 -1.73
N ARG A 305 28.78 -13.22 -1.66
CA ARG A 305 30.09 -13.34 -2.33
C ARG A 305 29.99 -13.16 -3.83
N ASP A 306 28.94 -13.70 -4.46
CA ASP A 306 28.77 -13.68 -5.90
C ASP A 306 28.32 -12.31 -6.42
N ASN A 307 27.50 -11.57 -5.66
CA ASN A 307 26.86 -10.36 -6.11
C ASN A 307 27.47 -9.06 -5.57
N LEU A 308 28.09 -9.08 -4.37
CA LEU A 308 28.57 -7.91 -3.65
C LEU A 308 30.10 -7.95 -3.43
N GLN A 309 30.84 -8.38 -4.48
CA GLN A 309 32.29 -8.45 -4.43
C GLN A 309 32.91 -7.07 -4.19
N GLY A 310 33.82 -7.02 -3.21
CA GLY A 310 34.63 -5.81 -2.93
C GLY A 310 34.04 -4.84 -1.91
N GLU A 311 32.82 -5.02 -1.47
CA GLU A 311 32.22 -4.22 -0.39
C GLU A 311 31.96 -5.11 0.85
N PRO A 312 32.55 -4.77 2.02
CA PRO A 312 32.30 -5.53 3.24
C PRO A 312 30.86 -5.32 3.72
N MET A 313 30.18 -6.44 4.05
CA MET A 313 28.80 -6.46 4.49
C MET A 313 28.68 -7.04 5.90
N LEU A 314 27.81 -6.45 6.72
CA LEU A 314 27.28 -7.08 7.91
C LEU A 314 26.09 -7.95 7.53
N LEU A 315 26.07 -9.18 8.04
CA LEU A 315 24.94 -10.09 7.92
C LEU A 315 24.35 -10.28 9.31
N VAL A 316 23.17 -9.72 9.53
CA VAL A 316 22.48 -9.72 10.82
C VAL A 316 21.25 -10.62 10.73
N ARG A 317 21.20 -11.70 11.52
CA ARG A 317 20.03 -12.55 11.63
C ARG A 317 18.85 -11.76 12.21
N LEU A 318 17.78 -11.64 11.43
CA LEU A 318 16.56 -10.98 11.90
C LEU A 318 15.57 -11.97 12.48
N VAL A 319 15.19 -12.98 11.70
CA VAL A 319 14.25 -14.01 12.14
C VAL A 319 14.55 -15.34 11.48
N ASP A 320 14.21 -16.41 12.20
CA ASP A 320 14.12 -17.76 11.66
C ASP A 320 12.66 -18.05 11.33
N ARG A 321 12.36 -18.33 10.06
CA ARG A 321 11.01 -18.61 9.58
C ARG A 321 10.79 -20.10 9.39
N GLU A 322 9.86 -20.68 10.11
CA GLU A 322 9.46 -22.05 9.85
C GLU A 322 8.72 -22.14 8.53
N GLN A 323 9.29 -22.87 7.59
CA GLN A 323 8.69 -23.24 6.32
C GLN A 323 8.13 -24.66 6.44
N GLY A 324 6.93 -24.86 5.91
CA GLY A 324 6.27 -26.16 5.98
C GLY A 324 5.07 -26.28 5.06
N LEU A 325 4.52 -27.48 5.03
CA LEU A 325 3.30 -27.77 4.27
C LEU A 325 2.09 -27.35 5.07
N ILE A 326 1.31 -26.44 4.53
CA ILE A 326 0.01 -26.06 5.08
C ILE A 326 -0.99 -27.11 4.66
N VAL A 327 -1.79 -27.62 5.59
CA VAL A 327 -2.81 -28.63 5.36
C VAL A 327 -4.12 -28.26 6.05
N ALA A 328 -5.23 -28.81 5.58
CA ALA A 328 -6.53 -28.60 6.21
C ALA A 328 -6.53 -29.09 7.68
N PRO A 329 -7.39 -28.54 8.56
CA PRO A 329 -7.47 -28.97 9.95
C PRO A 329 -7.68 -30.48 10.08
N GLY A 330 -6.91 -31.11 10.99
CA GLY A 330 -6.88 -32.55 11.19
C GLY A 330 -6.08 -33.34 10.15
N ASN A 331 -5.46 -32.67 9.18
CA ASN A 331 -4.64 -33.29 8.13
C ASN A 331 -5.30 -34.53 7.49
N PRO A 332 -6.44 -34.38 6.83
CA PRO A 332 -7.29 -35.51 6.42
C PRO A 332 -6.64 -36.46 5.43
N LEU A 333 -5.61 -35.99 4.69
CA LEU A 333 -4.86 -36.84 3.74
C LEU A 333 -3.58 -37.45 4.36
N GLY A 334 -3.31 -37.16 5.64
CA GLY A 334 -2.10 -37.66 6.32
C GLY A 334 -0.81 -37.28 5.59
N ILE A 335 -0.65 -36.01 5.25
CA ILE A 335 0.56 -35.48 4.62
C ILE A 335 1.58 -35.20 5.71
N HIS A 336 2.75 -35.87 5.70
CA HIS A 336 3.73 -35.77 6.75
C HIS A 336 5.06 -35.16 6.30
N ASP A 337 5.38 -35.26 5.01
CA ASP A 337 6.62 -34.69 4.45
C ASP A 337 6.48 -34.33 2.96
N ILE A 338 7.58 -33.83 2.36
CA ILE A 338 7.60 -33.44 0.94
C ILE A 338 7.45 -34.67 0.01
N ALA A 339 7.79 -35.89 0.44
CA ALA A 339 7.62 -37.05 -0.41
C ALA A 339 6.14 -37.36 -0.68
N ASP A 340 5.25 -37.04 0.26
CA ASP A 340 3.82 -37.23 0.10
C ASP A 340 3.21 -36.36 -1.03
N LEU A 341 3.91 -35.29 -1.46
CA LEU A 341 3.45 -34.44 -2.57
C LEU A 341 3.42 -35.19 -3.93
N ALA A 342 4.15 -36.31 -4.05
CA ALA A 342 4.17 -37.12 -5.26
C ALA A 342 3.01 -38.16 -5.33
N ARG A 343 2.16 -38.20 -4.32
CA ARG A 343 0.97 -39.08 -4.28
C ARG A 343 -0.10 -38.57 -5.27
N GLU A 344 -0.78 -39.50 -5.94
CA GLU A 344 -1.82 -39.19 -6.93
C GLU A 344 -3.05 -38.48 -6.33
N ASP A 345 -3.34 -38.71 -5.04
CA ASP A 345 -4.46 -38.11 -4.30
C ASP A 345 -4.13 -36.74 -3.71
N VAL A 346 -2.89 -36.24 -3.86
CA VAL A 346 -2.43 -34.96 -3.31
C VAL A 346 -2.32 -33.93 -4.42
N ARG A 347 -3.10 -32.84 -4.30
CA ARG A 347 -2.96 -31.64 -5.16
C ARG A 347 -2.22 -30.55 -4.42
N PHE A 348 -1.10 -30.15 -4.98
CA PHE A 348 -0.19 -29.11 -4.44
C PHE A 348 -0.49 -27.74 -5.06
N ILE A 349 -0.23 -26.67 -4.32
CA ILE A 349 -0.17 -25.29 -4.83
C ILE A 349 1.21 -24.71 -4.51
N ASN A 350 1.86 -24.15 -5.51
CA ASN A 350 3.22 -23.65 -5.41
C ASN A 350 3.28 -22.16 -5.15
N ARG A 351 4.44 -21.67 -4.80
CA ARG A 351 4.79 -20.26 -4.86
C ARG A 351 5.33 -19.92 -6.26
N GLN A 352 5.21 -18.64 -6.64
CA GLN A 352 5.72 -18.14 -7.92
C GLN A 352 7.21 -18.47 -8.12
N ARG A 353 7.61 -18.62 -9.38
CA ARG A 353 8.99 -18.85 -9.78
C ARG A 353 9.92 -17.77 -9.21
N GLY A 354 11.07 -18.19 -8.68
CA GLY A 354 12.05 -17.28 -8.07
C GLY A 354 11.77 -16.89 -6.62
N SER A 355 10.68 -17.38 -6.01
CA SER A 355 10.50 -17.25 -4.55
C SER A 355 11.42 -18.19 -3.78
N GLY A 356 11.93 -17.75 -2.63
CA GLY A 356 12.77 -18.57 -1.76
C GLY A 356 12.10 -19.89 -1.32
N THR A 357 10.79 -19.85 -1.07
CA THR A 357 9.99 -21.04 -0.73
C THR A 357 9.97 -22.07 -1.86
N ARG A 358 9.87 -21.64 -3.12
CA ARG A 358 9.96 -22.56 -4.26
C ARG A 358 11.36 -23.10 -4.44
N VAL A 359 12.39 -22.27 -4.25
CA VAL A 359 13.78 -22.74 -4.26
C VAL A 359 14.02 -23.80 -3.18
N LEU A 360 13.47 -23.61 -1.97
CA LEU A 360 13.52 -24.60 -0.90
C LEU A 360 12.80 -25.89 -1.30
N LEU A 361 11.62 -25.81 -1.89
CA LEU A 361 10.90 -26.99 -2.40
C LEU A 361 11.74 -27.75 -3.41
N ASP A 362 12.24 -27.06 -4.44
CA ASP A 362 13.04 -27.66 -5.52
C ASP A 362 14.32 -28.30 -4.97
N TYR A 363 14.98 -27.66 -4.01
CA TYR A 363 16.11 -28.22 -3.30
C TYR A 363 15.76 -29.53 -2.58
N ARG A 364 14.65 -29.56 -1.83
CA ARG A 364 14.18 -30.76 -1.13
C ARG A 364 13.75 -31.88 -2.08
N LEU A 365 13.04 -31.56 -3.16
CA LEU A 365 12.66 -32.53 -4.20
C LEU A 365 13.90 -33.20 -4.82
N LYS A 366 14.94 -32.39 -5.12
CA LYS A 366 16.21 -32.86 -5.65
C LYS A 366 16.89 -33.84 -4.67
N GLN A 367 16.90 -33.51 -3.37
CA GLN A 367 17.45 -34.41 -2.34
C GLN A 367 16.72 -35.76 -2.27
N LEU A 368 15.41 -35.77 -2.47
CA LEU A 368 14.57 -36.97 -2.45
C LEU A 368 14.54 -37.71 -3.80
N GLY A 369 15.17 -37.17 -4.86
CA GLY A 369 15.12 -37.74 -6.20
C GLY A 369 13.74 -37.64 -6.87
N ILE A 370 12.87 -36.79 -6.40
CA ILE A 370 11.52 -36.57 -6.92
C ILE A 370 11.57 -35.48 -8.01
N ARG A 371 11.01 -35.79 -9.19
CA ARG A 371 10.93 -34.81 -10.28
C ARG A 371 9.72 -33.89 -10.08
N PRO A 372 9.83 -32.58 -10.30
CA PRO A 372 8.72 -31.64 -10.17
C PRO A 372 7.44 -32.03 -10.91
N GLN A 373 7.58 -32.67 -12.08
CA GLN A 373 6.46 -33.13 -12.90
C GLN A 373 5.63 -34.26 -12.26
N GLN A 374 6.13 -34.87 -11.17
CA GLN A 374 5.39 -35.88 -10.41
C GLN A 374 4.39 -35.27 -9.44
N LEU A 375 4.48 -33.96 -9.17
CA LEU A 375 3.57 -33.26 -8.27
C LEU A 375 2.39 -32.69 -9.05
N ALA A 376 1.18 -33.14 -8.73
CA ALA A 376 -0.05 -32.57 -9.28
C ALA A 376 -0.22 -31.12 -8.74
N GLY A 377 -0.20 -30.13 -9.63
CA GLY A 377 -0.31 -28.70 -9.27
C GLY A 377 1.02 -27.98 -9.07
N TYR A 378 2.17 -28.59 -9.43
CA TYR A 378 3.48 -27.90 -9.31
C TYR A 378 3.53 -26.57 -10.12
N GLU A 379 2.85 -26.47 -11.24
CA GLU A 379 2.77 -25.26 -12.06
C GLU A 379 1.64 -24.30 -11.62
N ASP A 380 0.77 -24.70 -10.69
CA ASP A 380 -0.25 -23.84 -10.12
C ASP A 380 0.43 -22.92 -9.09
N GLU A 381 0.43 -21.59 -9.35
CA GLU A 381 1.24 -20.64 -8.59
C GLU A 381 0.40 -19.64 -7.78
N GLU A 382 0.91 -19.28 -6.59
CA GLU A 382 0.43 -18.18 -5.77
C GLU A 382 1.55 -17.21 -5.36
N TYR A 383 1.23 -15.94 -5.28
CA TYR A 383 2.23 -14.86 -5.07
C TYR A 383 2.53 -14.55 -3.61
N THR A 384 1.67 -14.94 -2.67
CA THR A 384 1.88 -14.71 -1.23
C THR A 384 1.69 -15.98 -0.42
N HIS A 385 2.29 -16.04 0.78
CA HIS A 385 2.08 -17.15 1.71
C HIS A 385 0.60 -17.25 2.14
N MET A 386 -0.07 -16.11 2.30
CA MET A 386 -1.50 -16.06 2.63
C MET A 386 -2.39 -16.62 1.52
N ASN A 387 -2.04 -16.36 0.25
CA ASN A 387 -2.79 -16.92 -0.87
C ASN A 387 -2.64 -18.45 -0.98
N VAL A 388 -1.45 -18.99 -0.65
CA VAL A 388 -1.25 -20.44 -0.52
C VAL A 388 -2.16 -21.00 0.57
N ALA A 389 -2.19 -20.38 1.75
CA ALA A 389 -3.06 -20.79 2.85
C ALA A 389 -4.56 -20.68 2.46
N ALA A 390 -4.96 -19.61 1.79
CA ALA A 390 -6.34 -19.43 1.28
C ALA A 390 -6.72 -20.49 0.24
N ALA A 391 -5.80 -20.91 -0.62
CA ALA A 391 -6.03 -21.98 -1.59
C ALA A 391 -6.28 -23.34 -0.90
N VAL A 392 -5.57 -23.61 0.20
CA VAL A 392 -5.81 -24.80 1.02
C VAL A 392 -7.12 -24.70 1.78
N LEU A 393 -7.42 -23.57 2.41
CA LEU A 393 -8.66 -23.34 3.14
C LEU A 393 -9.90 -23.50 2.25
N SER A 394 -9.84 -23.03 1.01
CA SER A 394 -10.93 -23.12 0.02
C SER A 394 -11.06 -24.51 -0.64
N GLY A 395 -10.14 -25.45 -0.37
CA GLY A 395 -10.12 -26.78 -0.99
C GLY A 395 -9.64 -26.76 -2.45
N ARG A 396 -9.12 -25.64 -2.97
CA ARG A 396 -8.54 -25.57 -4.32
C ARG A 396 -7.26 -26.40 -4.43
N ALA A 397 -6.51 -26.50 -3.34
CA ALA A 397 -5.37 -27.40 -3.17
C ALA A 397 -5.47 -28.14 -1.84
N HIS A 398 -4.83 -29.30 -1.75
CA HIS A 398 -4.76 -30.08 -0.51
C HIS A 398 -3.63 -29.59 0.40
N THR A 399 -2.56 -29.04 -0.19
CA THR A 399 -1.39 -28.55 0.52
C THR A 399 -0.60 -27.54 -0.34
N GLY A 400 0.24 -26.75 0.33
CA GLY A 400 1.20 -25.85 -0.29
C GLY A 400 2.30 -25.48 0.70
N LEU A 401 3.52 -25.21 0.18
CA LEU A 401 4.65 -24.83 1.01
C LEU A 401 4.60 -23.33 1.33
N ALA A 402 4.56 -22.99 2.61
CA ALA A 402 4.55 -21.60 3.08
C ALA A 402 5.08 -21.47 4.51
N VAL A 403 5.08 -20.23 5.06
CA VAL A 403 5.48 -19.96 6.45
C VAL A 403 4.39 -20.36 7.44
N ARG A 404 4.77 -20.82 8.64
CA ARG A 404 3.84 -21.20 9.73
C ARG A 404 2.84 -20.09 10.04
N ALA A 405 3.26 -18.82 10.05
CA ALA A 405 2.38 -17.69 10.33
C ALA A 405 1.15 -17.63 9.42
N ALA A 406 1.26 -18.04 8.14
CA ALA A 406 0.13 -18.06 7.22
C ALA A 406 -0.88 -19.17 7.57
N ALA A 407 -0.42 -20.34 8.02
CA ALA A 407 -1.29 -21.41 8.50
C ALA A 407 -2.05 -20.97 9.76
N CYS A 408 -1.34 -20.43 10.75
CA CYS A 408 -1.92 -19.94 12.00
C CYS A 408 -2.99 -18.86 11.77
N ALA A 409 -2.74 -17.92 10.85
CA ALA A 409 -3.66 -16.81 10.55
C ALA A 409 -5.02 -17.29 10.02
N LEU A 410 -5.09 -18.47 9.36
CA LEU A 410 -6.31 -19.04 8.80
C LEU A 410 -6.79 -20.31 9.54
N GLY A 411 -6.21 -20.63 10.71
CA GLY A 411 -6.60 -21.80 11.52
C GLY A 411 -6.33 -23.15 10.82
N LEU A 412 -5.29 -23.21 9.98
CA LEU A 412 -4.87 -24.41 9.26
C LEU A 412 -3.77 -25.15 10.01
N ASP A 413 -3.65 -26.46 9.79
CA ASP A 413 -2.57 -27.26 10.33
C ASP A 413 -1.28 -27.11 9.51
N PHE A 414 -0.14 -27.45 10.13
CA PHE A 414 1.17 -27.18 9.57
C PHE A 414 2.12 -28.36 9.81
N VAL A 415 2.75 -28.82 8.74
CA VAL A 415 3.77 -29.87 8.76
C VAL A 415 5.14 -29.24 8.51
N PRO A 416 6.04 -29.17 9.49
CA PRO A 416 7.33 -28.51 9.35
C PRO A 416 8.21 -29.19 8.29
N VAL A 417 8.88 -28.41 7.44
CA VAL A 417 9.81 -28.87 6.40
C VAL A 417 11.23 -28.38 6.68
N GLY A 418 11.36 -27.18 7.22
CA GLY A 418 12.66 -26.60 7.54
C GLY A 418 12.55 -25.19 8.10
N VAL A 419 13.71 -24.66 8.46
CA VAL A 419 13.85 -23.28 8.93
C VAL A 419 14.57 -22.48 7.86
N GLU A 420 14.02 -21.34 7.52
CA GLU A 420 14.58 -20.37 6.59
C GLU A 420 15.17 -19.22 7.37
N GLU A 421 16.44 -18.93 7.12
CA GLU A 421 17.16 -17.84 7.74
C GLU A 421 16.88 -16.54 6.98
N TYR A 422 16.19 -15.59 7.63
CA TYR A 422 15.99 -14.27 7.07
C TYR A 422 16.94 -13.28 7.73
N ASP A 423 17.86 -12.74 6.93
CA ASP A 423 18.91 -11.85 7.40
C ASP A 423 18.72 -10.43 6.83
N LEU A 424 19.20 -9.44 7.58
CA LEU A 424 19.48 -8.11 7.10
C LEU A 424 20.92 -8.04 6.59
N VAL A 425 21.08 -7.62 5.35
CA VAL A 425 22.38 -7.34 4.72
C VAL A 425 22.62 -5.86 4.77
N ILE A 426 23.65 -5.42 5.49
CA ILE A 426 23.95 -4.01 5.75
C ILE A 426 25.40 -3.73 5.29
N PRO A 427 25.62 -2.76 4.38
CA PRO A 427 26.97 -2.32 4.04
C PRO A 427 27.74 -1.83 5.27
N GLN A 428 28.99 -2.27 5.43
CA GLN A 428 29.84 -1.91 6.59
C GLN A 428 29.97 -0.40 6.78
N ARG A 429 29.90 0.39 5.70
CA ARG A 429 29.93 1.86 5.77
C ARG A 429 28.79 2.48 6.55
N TYR A 430 27.67 1.77 6.75
CA TYR A 430 26.52 2.21 7.56
C TYR A 430 26.51 1.61 8.98
N ALA A 431 27.54 0.85 9.37
CA ALA A 431 27.59 0.18 10.69
C ALA A 431 27.52 1.15 11.87
N GLU A 432 28.03 2.39 11.69
CA GLU A 432 28.03 3.45 12.71
C GLU A 432 26.95 4.52 12.48
N ASP A 433 26.07 4.33 11.48
CA ASP A 433 24.94 5.22 11.24
C ASP A 433 23.95 5.12 12.42
N GLU A 434 23.64 6.26 13.04
CA GLU A 434 22.73 6.32 14.21
C GLU A 434 21.39 5.64 13.95
N ARG A 435 20.89 5.69 12.71
CA ARG A 435 19.62 5.04 12.29
C ARG A 435 19.75 3.52 12.27
N ILE A 436 20.90 3.00 11.80
CA ILE A 436 21.20 1.55 11.80
C ILE A 436 21.40 1.07 13.24
N LEU A 437 22.12 1.80 14.06
CA LEU A 437 22.29 1.46 15.48
C LEU A 437 20.94 1.39 16.19
N ALA A 438 20.07 2.39 15.99
CA ALA A 438 18.72 2.41 16.56
C ALA A 438 17.81 1.27 16.01
N LEU A 439 18.07 0.78 14.81
CA LEU A 439 17.33 -0.36 14.24
C LEU A 439 17.80 -1.69 14.85
N LEU A 440 19.05 -1.80 15.26
CA LEU A 440 19.65 -3.02 15.81
C LEU A 440 19.45 -3.16 17.34
N ASP A 441 19.16 -2.07 18.05
CA ASP A 441 18.76 -2.06 19.46
C ASP A 441 17.32 -2.60 19.65
#